data_ced2faddf57b92ebb6b4e0d1efb71431
#
_entry.id   ced2faddf57b92ebb6b4e0d1efb71431
#
_cell.length_a   1.000
_cell.length_b   1.000
_cell.length_c   1.000
_cell.angle_alpha   90.00
_cell.angle_beta   90.00
_cell.angle_gamma   90.00
#
_symmetry.space_group_name_H-M   'P 1'
#
loop_
_entity.id
_entity.type
_entity.pdbx_description
1 polymer ?
#
loop_
_entity_poly.entity_id
_entity_poly.type
_entity_poly.pdbx_seq_one_letter_code
_entity_poly.pdbx_strand_id
1 'polypeptide(L)'
;MVECKYYSFYALAKINDPELLYEAFQQQIAPGHADEIEVEVFEYSDQRWNRLTRSGGLDQKIPKRVLRMLNQKFGAQDTGSWYYDNEIEGWFCSYKPLSTKHFILLVKSSDPDKLIEEDYLQFLFHFYCHQLQMLQGTYRDALTGLYNRRAFNEKIQQLLDMSNHYKRRAKQYSPTVFVMLDIDHFKSINDSMGHLFGDEVLLLLAQQMTESFRDNDLLFRYGGEEFAMVLMDITPEQAQQTLDRFREKIANHKFPNISQVTVSIGYTHFDTSLSMDELISQADNSLYYCKTTTRNTVYCYQDLIEQGLTPVRKAPRAPNLKSI
;
A
#
# COMPACT_ATOMS: atom_id res chain seq x y z
N MET A 1 20.37 12.98 29.07
CA MET A 1 19.45 13.55 28.08
C MET A 1 19.95 13.41 26.61
N VAL A 2 21.20 13.67 26.32
CA VAL A 2 21.78 13.56 24.94
C VAL A 2 21.85 12.10 24.46
N GLU A 3 22.24 11.14 25.30
CA GLU A 3 22.33 9.72 24.93
C GLU A 3 20.96 9.11 24.54
N CYS A 4 19.86 9.53 25.18
CA CYS A 4 18.53 9.03 24.86
C CYS A 4 18.05 9.49 23.46
N LYS A 5 18.43 10.71 23.04
CA LYS A 5 18.07 11.27 21.74
C LYS A 5 18.76 10.50 20.59
N TYR A 6 20.03 10.09 20.73
CA TYR A 6 20.74 9.30 19.73
C TYR A 6 20.18 7.89 19.53
N TYR A 7 19.72 7.24 20.60
CA TYR A 7 19.09 5.91 20.52
C TYR A 7 17.80 5.93 19.67
N SER A 8 17.04 7.01 19.74
CA SER A 8 15.79 7.18 19.00
C SER A 8 16.01 7.21 17.47
N PHE A 9 17.03 7.92 17.00
CA PHE A 9 17.36 7.98 15.57
C PHE A 9 17.89 6.68 15.02
N TYR A 10 18.75 6.02 15.76
CA TYR A 10 19.31 4.75 15.35
C TYR A 10 18.22 3.67 15.25
N ALA A 11 17.22 3.74 16.12
CA ALA A 11 16.06 2.86 16.05
C ALA A 11 15.20 3.16 14.80
N LEU A 12 14.87 4.43 14.56
CA LEU A 12 14.10 4.84 13.37
C LEU A 12 14.84 4.54 12.06
N ALA A 13 16.15 4.74 12.02
CA ALA A 13 16.96 4.49 10.82
C ALA A 13 17.04 3.01 10.39
N LYS A 14 16.73 2.09 11.30
CA LYS A 14 16.70 0.64 11.01
C LYS A 14 15.35 0.13 10.55
N ILE A 15 14.31 0.95 10.64
CA ILE A 15 12.97 0.55 10.26
C ILE A 15 12.84 0.59 8.75
N ASN A 16 12.53 -0.56 8.17
CA ASN A 16 12.39 -0.76 6.74
C ASN A 16 10.92 -0.89 6.30
N ASP A 17 9.97 -0.65 7.18
CA ASP A 17 8.53 -0.70 6.91
C ASP A 17 7.91 0.66 7.23
N PRO A 18 7.13 1.27 6.30
CA PRO A 18 6.52 2.59 6.51
C PRO A 18 5.54 2.63 7.69
N GLU A 19 4.82 1.55 7.96
CA GLU A 19 3.85 1.49 9.07
C GLU A 19 4.55 1.46 10.42
N LEU A 20 5.57 0.61 10.56
CA LEU A 20 6.42 0.58 11.76
C LEU A 20 7.18 1.90 11.95
N LEU A 21 7.61 2.54 10.86
CA LEU A 21 8.25 3.85 10.90
C LEU A 21 7.27 4.92 11.43
N TYR A 22 6.01 4.90 10.97
CA TYR A 22 4.98 5.82 11.45
C TYR A 22 4.68 5.61 12.94
N GLU A 23 4.49 4.36 13.38
CA GLU A 23 4.24 4.03 14.79
C GLU A 23 5.42 4.45 15.70
N ALA A 24 6.64 4.15 15.27
CA ALA A 24 7.83 4.54 16.02
C ALA A 24 7.99 6.08 16.08
N PHE A 25 7.69 6.79 14.99
CA PHE A 25 7.68 8.24 14.95
C PHE A 25 6.65 8.81 15.92
N GLN A 26 5.42 8.28 15.93
CA GLN A 26 4.36 8.70 16.84
C GLN A 26 4.75 8.50 18.31
N GLN A 27 5.37 7.36 18.65
CA GLN A 27 5.86 7.08 20.01
C GLN A 27 6.96 8.06 20.45
N GLN A 28 7.80 8.54 19.52
CA GLN A 28 8.85 9.52 19.83
C GLN A 28 8.31 10.94 20.05
N ILE A 29 7.18 11.30 19.42
CA ILE A 29 6.56 12.63 19.59
C ILE A 29 6.03 12.82 21.01
N ALA A 30 5.43 11.80 21.60
CA ALA A 30 4.91 11.85 22.97
C ALA A 30 5.24 10.56 23.71
N PRO A 31 6.47 10.41 24.22
CA PRO A 31 6.90 9.21 24.91
C PRO A 31 6.00 8.84 26.10
N GLY A 32 5.39 7.65 26.05
CA GLY A 32 4.45 7.18 27.06
C GLY A 32 3.02 7.72 26.93
N HIS A 33 2.75 8.62 25.98
CA HIS A 33 1.44 9.26 25.75
C HIS A 33 1.00 9.21 24.29
N ALA A 34 1.53 8.30 23.48
CA ALA A 34 1.25 8.22 22.05
C ALA A 34 -0.26 8.02 21.72
N ASP A 35 -1.03 7.38 22.60
CA ASP A 35 -2.47 7.18 22.45
C ASP A 35 -3.30 8.44 22.78
N GLU A 36 -2.68 9.47 23.39
CA GLU A 36 -3.34 10.72 23.79
C GLU A 36 -3.16 11.82 22.73
N ILE A 37 -2.40 11.56 21.68
CA ILE A 37 -2.14 12.51 20.60
C ILE A 37 -2.66 12.00 19.25
N GLU A 38 -3.13 12.93 18.43
CA GLU A 38 -3.46 12.66 17.04
C GLU A 38 -2.34 13.25 16.16
N VAL A 39 -1.75 12.40 15.32
CA VAL A 39 -0.68 12.78 14.40
C VAL A 39 -1.15 12.52 12.98
N GLU A 40 -1.09 13.52 12.13
CA GLU A 40 -1.34 13.39 10.70
C GLU A 40 -0.20 14.01 9.90
N VAL A 41 0.19 13.37 8.83
CA VAL A 41 1.19 13.89 7.88
C VAL A 41 0.53 14.08 6.53
N PHE A 42 0.74 15.25 5.92
CA PHE A 42 0.24 15.58 4.60
C PHE A 42 1.42 15.77 3.65
N GLU A 43 1.25 15.32 2.41
CA GLU A 43 2.20 15.48 1.32
C GLU A 43 1.54 16.31 0.20
N TYR A 44 2.22 17.37 -0.25
CA TYR A 44 1.86 18.07 -1.48
C TYR A 44 2.68 17.50 -2.63
N SER A 45 2.00 16.84 -3.54
CA SER A 45 2.56 16.28 -4.78
C SER A 45 1.50 16.32 -5.87
N ASP A 46 1.91 16.37 -7.13
CA ASP A 46 1.00 16.43 -8.30
C ASP A 46 -0.06 17.54 -8.21
N GLN A 47 0.36 18.73 -7.70
CA GLN A 47 -0.46 19.94 -7.54
C GLN A 47 -1.62 19.81 -6.54
N ARG A 48 -1.57 18.84 -5.64
CA ARG A 48 -2.61 18.63 -4.61
C ARG A 48 -2.03 18.16 -3.29
N TRP A 49 -2.81 18.36 -2.21
CA TRP A 49 -2.54 17.78 -0.90
C TRP A 49 -3.10 16.36 -0.81
N ASN A 50 -2.31 15.48 -0.25
CA ASN A 50 -2.70 14.11 0.09
C ASN A 50 -2.34 13.87 1.56
N ARG A 51 -3.15 13.09 2.29
CA ARG A 51 -2.81 12.61 3.62
C ARG A 51 -1.98 11.34 3.48
N LEU A 52 -0.88 11.26 4.21
CA LEU A 52 -0.10 10.03 4.29
C LEU A 52 -0.84 9.03 5.19
N THR A 53 -1.07 7.83 4.67
CA THR A 53 -1.57 6.70 5.46
C THR A 53 -0.44 6.10 6.28
N ARG A 54 -0.76 5.33 7.32
CA ARG A 54 0.25 4.62 8.13
C ARG A 54 1.16 3.75 7.27
N SER A 55 0.63 3.10 6.26
CA SER A 55 1.39 2.27 5.31
C SER A 55 2.21 3.07 4.29
N GLY A 56 2.30 4.40 4.43
CA GLY A 56 3.06 5.26 3.53
C GLY A 56 2.39 5.52 2.17
N GLY A 57 1.13 5.11 1.97
CA GLY A 57 0.32 5.46 0.81
C GLY A 57 -0.24 6.88 0.91
N LEU A 58 -0.90 7.32 -0.15
CA LEU A 58 -1.54 8.64 -0.24
C LEU A 58 -3.07 8.48 -0.24
N ASP A 59 -3.75 9.18 0.68
CA ASP A 59 -5.21 9.27 0.74
C ASP A 59 -5.65 10.70 0.42
N GLN A 60 -6.65 10.84 -0.44
CA GLN A 60 -7.21 12.15 -0.84
C GLN A 60 -8.31 12.63 0.11
N LYS A 61 -8.74 11.80 1.06
CA LYS A 61 -9.80 12.15 2.02
C LYS A 61 -9.24 13.05 3.14
N ILE A 62 -9.09 14.32 2.83
CA ILE A 62 -8.69 15.34 3.81
C ILE A 62 -9.93 16.11 4.27
N PRO A 63 -10.15 16.31 5.58
CA PRO A 63 -11.24 17.14 6.08
C PRO A 63 -11.20 18.54 5.45
N LYS A 64 -12.37 19.06 5.02
CA LYS A 64 -12.45 20.37 4.31
C LYS A 64 -11.79 21.53 5.05
N ARG A 65 -11.86 21.52 6.39
CA ARG A 65 -11.20 22.54 7.23
C ARG A 65 -9.68 22.50 7.08
N VAL A 66 -9.11 21.28 7.25
CA VAL A 66 -7.66 21.06 7.12
C VAL A 66 -7.20 21.40 5.71
N LEU A 67 -7.88 20.94 4.67
CA LEU A 67 -7.53 21.25 3.28
C LEU A 67 -7.54 22.76 3.00
N ARG A 68 -8.52 23.51 3.53
CA ARG A 68 -8.57 24.97 3.41
C ARG A 68 -7.35 25.63 4.05
N MET A 69 -6.99 25.22 5.25
CA MET A 69 -5.84 25.73 5.98
C MET A 69 -4.53 25.42 5.24
N LEU A 70 -4.34 24.17 4.78
CA LEU A 70 -3.16 23.77 4.00
C LEU A 70 -2.98 24.65 2.75
N ASN A 71 -4.05 24.90 2.00
CA ASN A 71 -4.00 25.74 0.81
C ASN A 71 -3.73 27.23 1.12
N GLN A 72 -4.22 27.74 2.24
CA GLN A 72 -4.07 29.16 2.61
C GLN A 72 -2.72 29.49 3.22
N LYS A 73 -2.19 28.61 4.08
CA LYS A 73 -0.99 28.89 4.88
C LYS A 73 0.29 28.33 4.29
N PHE A 74 0.23 27.15 3.66
CA PHE A 74 1.41 26.43 3.20
C PHE A 74 1.58 26.38 1.67
N GLY A 75 0.99 27.32 0.98
CA GLY A 75 0.88 27.34 -0.49
C GLY A 75 2.14 27.59 -1.29
N ALA A 76 3.35 27.82 -0.79
CA ALA A 76 4.60 27.80 -1.60
C ALA A 76 5.91 28.18 -0.88
N GLN A 77 5.95 28.83 0.27
CA GLN A 77 7.19 29.47 0.72
C GLN A 77 7.62 29.26 2.17
N ASP A 78 6.84 28.63 3.03
CA ASP A 78 7.21 28.50 4.44
C ASP A 78 7.82 27.14 4.76
N THR A 79 9.05 27.15 5.31
CA THR A 79 9.76 25.96 5.72
C THR A 79 10.22 26.12 7.16
N GLY A 80 9.79 25.19 8.02
CA GLY A 80 10.39 24.98 9.34
C GLY A 80 9.82 25.81 10.48
N SER A 81 8.75 26.58 10.30
CA SER A 81 8.08 27.25 11.42
C SER A 81 6.87 26.46 11.93
N TRP A 82 6.69 26.51 13.27
CA TRP A 82 5.50 26.01 13.92
C TRP A 82 4.36 27.02 13.84
N TYR A 83 3.16 26.52 13.57
CA TYR A 83 1.94 27.30 13.53
C TYR A 83 0.82 26.59 14.28
N TYR A 84 0.15 27.27 15.20
CA TYR A 84 -1.03 26.77 15.88
C TYR A 84 -2.30 27.31 15.22
N ASP A 85 -3.22 26.43 14.89
CA ASP A 85 -4.53 26.79 14.33
C ASP A 85 -5.64 26.57 15.37
N ASN A 86 -6.33 27.66 15.75
CA ASN A 86 -7.38 27.62 16.77
C ASN A 86 -8.67 26.93 16.30
N GLU A 87 -8.95 26.87 14.98
CA GLU A 87 -10.15 26.20 14.47
C GLU A 87 -9.96 24.68 14.40
N ILE A 88 -8.74 24.23 14.15
CA ILE A 88 -8.36 22.83 14.05
C ILE A 88 -7.90 22.29 15.41
N GLU A 89 -7.54 23.21 16.33
CA GLU A 89 -6.96 22.91 17.64
C GLU A 89 -5.69 22.03 17.51
N GLY A 90 -4.79 22.45 16.63
CA GLY A 90 -3.61 21.67 16.30
C GLY A 90 -2.38 22.48 15.90
N TRP A 91 -1.21 21.91 16.15
CA TRP A 91 0.08 22.43 15.76
C TRP A 91 0.49 21.90 14.40
N PHE A 92 0.99 22.79 13.54
CA PHE A 92 1.49 22.45 12.22
C PHE A 92 2.98 22.77 12.10
N CYS A 93 3.72 21.88 11.48
CA CYS A 93 5.11 22.09 11.10
C CYS A 93 5.29 21.71 9.62
N SER A 94 6.02 22.52 8.87
CA SER A 94 6.25 22.28 7.46
C SER A 94 7.68 21.81 7.19
N TYR A 95 7.85 20.91 6.22
CA TYR A 95 9.12 20.45 5.71
C TYR A 95 9.12 20.34 4.19
N LYS A 96 10.02 21.07 3.55
CA LYS A 96 10.22 21.01 2.10
C LYS A 96 11.64 20.51 1.81
N PRO A 97 11.82 19.22 1.50
CA PRO A 97 13.11 18.71 1.08
C PRO A 97 13.52 19.30 -0.28
N LEU A 98 14.74 19.01 -0.73
CA LEU A 98 15.23 19.44 -2.06
C LEU A 98 14.44 18.82 -3.23
N SER A 99 13.51 17.90 -2.94
CA SER A 99 12.57 17.31 -3.92
C SER A 99 11.38 18.26 -4.19
N THR A 100 10.55 17.89 -5.17
CA THR A 100 9.30 18.61 -5.51
C THR A 100 8.18 18.42 -4.47
N LYS A 101 8.40 17.57 -3.47
CA LYS A 101 7.41 17.26 -2.43
C LYS A 101 7.49 18.26 -1.28
N HIS A 102 6.34 18.56 -0.68
CA HIS A 102 6.22 19.38 0.52
C HIS A 102 5.42 18.60 1.56
N PHE A 103 5.93 18.49 2.76
CA PHE A 103 5.31 17.75 3.86
C PHE A 103 4.84 18.69 4.95
N ILE A 104 3.68 18.40 5.52
CA ILE A 104 3.13 19.09 6.68
C ILE A 104 2.82 18.05 7.75
N LEU A 105 3.30 18.30 8.96
CA LEU A 105 2.93 17.56 10.17
C LEU A 105 1.81 18.35 10.88
N LEU A 106 0.73 17.67 11.22
CA LEU A 106 -0.30 18.13 12.15
C LEU A 106 -0.22 17.29 13.42
N VAL A 107 -0.07 17.95 14.57
CA VAL A 107 -0.12 17.32 15.89
C VAL A 107 -1.25 17.98 16.69
N LYS A 108 -2.19 17.16 17.14
CA LYS A 108 -3.22 17.58 18.10
C LYS A 108 -2.96 16.89 19.43
N SER A 109 -2.93 17.67 20.49
CA SER A 109 -2.78 17.18 21.86
C SER A 109 -3.66 18.00 22.79
N SER A 110 -4.31 17.30 23.70
CA SER A 110 -5.05 17.96 24.81
C SER A 110 -4.13 18.62 25.84
N ASP A 111 -2.87 18.23 25.84
CA ASP A 111 -1.84 18.71 26.77
C ASP A 111 -0.51 18.91 26.02
N PRO A 112 -0.20 20.15 25.58
CA PRO A 112 1.04 20.45 24.86
C PRO A 112 2.31 20.16 25.67
N ASP A 113 2.26 20.19 26.99
CA ASP A 113 3.41 19.93 27.86
C ASP A 113 3.88 18.45 27.79
N LYS A 114 3.04 17.56 27.27
CA LYS A 114 3.39 16.17 27.01
C LYS A 114 4.18 15.96 25.71
N LEU A 115 4.23 16.96 24.85
CA LEU A 115 5.01 16.89 23.62
C LEU A 115 6.50 17.11 23.92
N ILE A 116 7.35 16.55 23.10
CA ILE A 116 8.79 16.83 23.11
C ILE A 116 9.07 18.26 22.67
N GLU A 117 10.25 18.77 22.99
CA GLU A 117 10.70 20.12 22.58
C GLU A 117 10.53 20.34 21.06
N GLU A 118 10.06 21.54 20.67
CA GLU A 118 9.74 21.89 19.28
C GLU A 118 10.88 21.63 18.30
N ASP A 119 12.11 22.03 18.62
CA ASP A 119 13.29 21.81 17.77
C ASP A 119 13.54 20.33 17.53
N TYR A 120 13.35 19.51 18.57
CA TYR A 120 13.54 18.07 18.46
C TYR A 120 12.42 17.40 17.69
N LEU A 121 11.17 17.85 17.86
CA LEU A 121 10.02 17.39 17.09
C LEU A 121 10.20 17.70 15.60
N GLN A 122 10.64 18.93 15.28
CA GLN A 122 10.94 19.31 13.91
C GLN A 122 12.01 18.43 13.27
N PHE A 123 13.09 18.18 14.00
CA PHE A 123 14.15 17.30 13.51
C PHE A 123 13.67 15.87 13.30
N LEU A 124 12.88 15.32 14.23
CA LEU A 124 12.25 13.99 14.09
C LEU A 124 11.35 13.91 12.84
N PHE A 125 10.57 14.97 12.61
CA PHE A 125 9.68 15.05 11.46
C PHE A 125 10.47 15.08 10.13
N HIS A 126 11.53 15.88 10.05
CA HIS A 126 12.39 15.90 8.87
C HIS A 126 13.04 14.53 8.63
N PHE A 127 13.52 13.90 9.69
CA PHE A 127 14.10 12.57 9.62
C PHE A 127 13.08 11.52 9.15
N TYR A 128 11.88 11.54 9.73
CA TYR A 128 10.77 10.67 9.33
C TYR A 128 10.44 10.83 7.84
N CYS A 129 10.26 12.05 7.37
CA CYS A 129 9.97 12.32 5.95
C CYS A 129 11.07 11.83 5.02
N HIS A 130 12.34 12.01 5.40
CA HIS A 130 13.48 11.53 4.62
C HIS A 130 13.51 10.00 4.57
N GLN A 131 13.36 9.31 5.70
CA GLN A 131 13.30 7.85 5.75
C GLN A 131 12.10 7.31 4.95
N LEU A 132 10.94 7.94 5.09
CA LEU A 132 9.75 7.56 4.35
C LEU A 132 9.96 7.67 2.83
N GLN A 133 10.60 8.74 2.35
CA GLN A 133 10.92 8.89 0.92
C GLN A 133 11.85 7.79 0.43
N MET A 134 12.87 7.44 1.22
CA MET A 134 13.77 6.35 0.89
C MET A 134 13.04 5.00 0.83
N LEU A 135 12.16 4.74 1.79
CA LEU A 135 11.34 3.52 1.83
C LEU A 135 10.35 3.47 0.66
N GLN A 136 9.66 4.58 0.37
CA GLN A 136 8.76 4.65 -0.79
C GLN A 136 9.47 4.29 -2.08
N GLY A 137 10.67 4.83 -2.33
CA GLY A 137 11.50 4.46 -3.48
C GLY A 137 11.94 2.99 -3.49
N THR A 138 12.01 2.35 -2.33
CA THR A 138 12.43 0.96 -2.18
C THR A 138 11.28 -0.04 -2.29
N TYR A 139 10.07 0.32 -1.83
CA TYR A 139 8.91 -0.59 -1.70
C TYR A 139 7.75 -0.28 -2.64
N ARG A 140 7.78 0.84 -3.35
CA ARG A 140 6.74 1.19 -4.32
C ARG A 140 7.21 0.96 -5.74
N ASP A 141 6.28 0.53 -6.60
CA ASP A 141 6.48 0.49 -8.03
C ASP A 141 6.44 1.90 -8.60
N ALA A 142 7.47 2.30 -9.33
CA ALA A 142 7.65 3.68 -9.79
C ALA A 142 6.57 4.13 -10.78
N LEU A 143 5.96 3.21 -11.54
CA LEU A 143 4.90 3.52 -12.49
C LEU A 143 3.54 3.61 -11.78
N THR A 144 3.18 2.60 -11.02
CA THR A 144 1.80 2.44 -10.51
C THR A 144 1.58 3.00 -9.10
N GLY A 145 2.64 3.23 -8.33
CA GLY A 145 2.58 3.64 -6.93
C GLY A 145 2.11 2.54 -5.96
N LEU A 146 1.72 1.37 -6.45
CA LEU A 146 1.42 0.21 -5.62
C LEU A 146 2.68 -0.36 -4.96
N TYR A 147 2.55 -1.25 -3.99
CA TYR A 147 3.71 -1.98 -3.48
C TYR A 147 4.38 -2.79 -4.61
N ASN A 148 5.70 -2.79 -4.65
CA ASN A 148 6.46 -3.57 -5.61
C ASN A 148 6.69 -5.02 -5.12
N ARG A 149 7.35 -5.83 -5.93
CA ARG A 149 7.66 -7.24 -5.62
C ARG A 149 8.52 -7.41 -4.37
N ARG A 150 9.40 -6.46 -4.06
CA ARG A 150 10.20 -6.52 -2.83
C ARG A 150 9.31 -6.37 -1.60
N ALA A 151 8.45 -5.36 -1.59
CA ALA A 151 7.47 -5.15 -0.52
C ALA A 151 6.53 -6.37 -0.37
N PHE A 152 6.14 -6.99 -1.50
CA PHE A 152 5.35 -8.22 -1.49
C PHE A 152 6.01 -9.32 -0.66
N ASN A 153 7.27 -9.66 -0.95
CA ASN A 153 7.97 -10.73 -0.25
C ASN A 153 8.05 -10.47 1.26
N GLU A 154 8.39 -9.23 1.65
CA GLU A 154 8.54 -8.88 3.06
C GLU A 154 7.20 -8.86 3.80
N LYS A 155 6.15 -8.26 3.21
CA LYS A 155 4.84 -8.16 3.86
C LYS A 155 4.12 -9.51 3.96
N ILE A 156 4.19 -10.37 2.95
CA ILE A 156 3.61 -11.71 3.02
C ILE A 156 4.32 -12.54 4.09
N GLN A 157 5.66 -12.47 4.18
CA GLN A 157 6.40 -13.18 5.21
C GLN A 157 6.02 -12.69 6.61
N GLN A 158 5.90 -11.38 6.82
CA GLN A 158 5.44 -10.81 8.08
C GLN A 158 4.04 -11.31 8.48
N LEU A 159 3.09 -11.36 7.54
CA LEU A 159 1.74 -11.88 7.79
C LEU A 159 1.76 -13.35 8.19
N LEU A 160 2.57 -14.18 7.53
CA LEU A 160 2.74 -15.59 7.87
C LEU A 160 3.34 -15.77 9.26
N ASP A 161 4.38 -14.99 9.60
CA ASP A 161 5.07 -15.05 10.88
C ASP A 161 4.16 -14.57 12.05
N MET A 162 3.47 -13.45 11.88
CA MET A 162 2.51 -12.92 12.87
C MET A 162 1.41 -13.93 13.15
N SER A 163 0.83 -14.53 12.13
CA SER A 163 -0.25 -15.50 12.27
C SER A 163 0.18 -16.75 13.02
N ASN A 164 1.42 -17.21 12.84
CA ASN A 164 1.97 -18.33 13.59
C ASN A 164 2.11 -17.99 15.09
N HIS A 165 2.38 -16.74 15.45
CA HIS A 165 2.38 -16.26 16.84
C HIS A 165 0.97 -16.18 17.44
N TYR A 166 -0.04 -15.75 16.66
CA TYR A 166 -1.44 -15.65 17.11
C TYR A 166 -2.10 -17.02 17.27
N LYS A 167 -1.84 -17.99 16.40
CA LYS A 167 -2.32 -19.39 16.57
C LYS A 167 -1.89 -19.98 17.92
N ARG A 168 -0.69 -19.65 18.42
CA ARG A 168 -0.22 -20.09 19.73
C ARG A 168 -0.99 -19.46 20.91
N ARG A 169 -1.70 -18.34 20.69
CA ARG A 169 -2.45 -17.60 21.73
C ARG A 169 -3.97 -17.77 21.63
N ALA A 170 -4.46 -18.72 20.83
CA ALA A 170 -5.89 -19.01 20.61
C ALA A 170 -6.76 -17.76 20.26
N LYS A 171 -6.17 -16.74 19.64
CA LYS A 171 -6.93 -15.61 19.09
C LYS A 171 -7.46 -15.99 17.71
N GLN A 172 -8.74 -15.70 17.47
CA GLN A 172 -9.41 -15.94 16.21
C GLN A 172 -8.74 -15.09 15.13
N TYR A 173 -8.20 -15.74 14.11
CA TYR A 173 -7.64 -15.07 12.95
C TYR A 173 -8.79 -14.64 12.02
N SER A 174 -8.79 -13.41 11.59
CA SER A 174 -9.79 -12.93 10.64
C SER A 174 -9.61 -13.59 9.27
N PRO A 175 -10.69 -14.00 8.60
CA PRO A 175 -10.60 -14.57 7.26
C PRO A 175 -9.87 -13.62 6.32
N THR A 176 -8.94 -14.16 5.56
CA THR A 176 -8.08 -13.40 4.63
C THR A 176 -7.92 -14.21 3.36
N VAL A 177 -7.83 -13.57 2.21
CA VAL A 177 -7.55 -14.24 0.93
C VAL A 177 -6.33 -13.64 0.25
N PHE A 178 -5.58 -14.48 -0.43
CA PHE A 178 -4.48 -14.10 -1.30
C PHE A 178 -4.90 -14.20 -2.76
N VAL A 179 -4.62 -13.17 -3.54
CA VAL A 179 -5.11 -12.99 -4.90
C VAL A 179 -3.95 -12.72 -5.86
N MET A 180 -3.97 -13.36 -7.02
CA MET A 180 -3.15 -13.04 -8.19
C MET A 180 -4.06 -12.56 -9.32
N LEU A 181 -3.68 -11.48 -9.99
CA LEU A 181 -4.40 -10.86 -11.08
C LEU A 181 -3.44 -10.58 -12.24
N ASP A 182 -3.95 -10.72 -13.46
CA ASP A 182 -3.19 -10.43 -14.66
C ASP A 182 -4.11 -9.84 -15.74
N ILE A 183 -3.57 -8.86 -16.49
CA ILE A 183 -4.30 -8.20 -17.57
C ILE A 183 -4.38 -9.12 -18.79
N ASP A 184 -5.59 -9.39 -19.24
CA ASP A 184 -5.82 -10.24 -20.40
C ASP A 184 -5.27 -9.59 -21.68
N HIS A 185 -4.51 -10.37 -22.45
CA HIS A 185 -3.95 -9.93 -23.74
C HIS A 185 -3.07 -8.67 -23.68
N PHE A 186 -2.43 -8.37 -22.54
CA PHE A 186 -1.60 -7.17 -22.38
C PHE A 186 -0.49 -7.06 -23.41
N LYS A 187 0.15 -8.19 -23.75
CA LYS A 187 1.14 -8.19 -24.83
C LYS A 187 0.56 -7.70 -26.16
N SER A 188 -0.66 -8.07 -26.51
CA SER A 188 -1.32 -7.58 -27.74
C SER A 188 -1.55 -6.07 -27.71
N ILE A 189 -1.84 -5.50 -26.54
CA ILE A 189 -1.98 -4.04 -26.37
C ILE A 189 -0.64 -3.37 -26.67
N ASN A 190 0.45 -3.86 -26.05
CA ASN A 190 1.79 -3.34 -26.30
C ASN A 190 2.23 -3.49 -27.76
N ASP A 191 1.99 -4.65 -28.36
CA ASP A 191 2.39 -4.94 -29.75
C ASP A 191 1.63 -4.08 -30.77
N SER A 192 0.36 -3.73 -30.50
CA SER A 192 -0.50 -2.96 -31.42
C SER A 192 -0.42 -1.45 -31.22
N MET A 193 -0.25 -0.96 -29.98
CA MET A 193 -0.37 0.45 -29.63
C MET A 193 0.92 1.04 -29.05
N GLY A 194 1.89 0.19 -28.70
CA GLY A 194 3.17 0.59 -28.10
C GLY A 194 3.15 0.61 -26.58
N HIS A 195 4.35 0.57 -26.00
CA HIS A 195 4.56 0.46 -24.55
C HIS A 195 3.96 1.62 -23.74
N LEU A 196 3.88 2.84 -24.29
CA LEU A 196 3.28 3.99 -23.60
C LEU A 196 1.80 3.76 -23.28
N PHE A 197 1.06 3.14 -24.19
CA PHE A 197 -0.34 2.77 -23.94
C PHE A 197 -0.45 1.63 -22.94
N GLY A 198 0.47 0.67 -22.95
CA GLY A 198 0.55 -0.35 -21.92
C GLY A 198 0.79 0.26 -20.53
N ASP A 199 1.69 1.22 -20.43
CA ASP A 199 1.93 1.94 -19.18
C ASP A 199 0.69 2.70 -18.69
N GLU A 200 -0.08 3.32 -19.60
CA GLU A 200 -1.35 3.98 -19.27
C GLU A 200 -2.38 2.98 -18.74
N VAL A 201 -2.48 1.79 -19.34
CA VAL A 201 -3.36 0.71 -18.83
C VAL A 201 -2.96 0.28 -17.43
N LEU A 202 -1.66 0.10 -17.17
CA LEU A 202 -1.14 -0.26 -15.84
C LEU A 202 -1.45 0.80 -14.80
N LEU A 203 -1.28 2.08 -15.13
CA LEU A 203 -1.60 3.22 -14.26
C LEU A 203 -3.09 3.26 -13.92
N LEU A 204 -3.97 3.16 -14.93
CA LEU A 204 -5.41 3.19 -14.73
C LEU A 204 -5.90 1.97 -13.93
N LEU A 205 -5.36 0.77 -14.19
CA LEU A 205 -5.68 -0.42 -13.40
C LEU A 205 -5.30 -0.23 -11.93
N ALA A 206 -4.09 0.26 -11.65
CA ALA A 206 -3.64 0.51 -10.30
C ALA A 206 -4.49 1.56 -9.57
N GLN A 207 -4.92 2.62 -10.28
CA GLN A 207 -5.86 3.59 -9.75
C GLN A 207 -7.20 2.93 -9.41
N GLN A 208 -7.77 2.12 -10.31
CA GLN A 208 -9.01 1.40 -10.07
C GLN A 208 -8.91 0.41 -8.91
N MET A 209 -7.74 -0.23 -8.71
CA MET A 209 -7.47 -1.05 -7.53
C MET A 209 -7.52 -0.22 -6.25
N THR A 210 -6.79 0.88 -6.18
CA THR A 210 -6.75 1.77 -5.01
C THR A 210 -8.13 2.34 -4.65
N GLU A 211 -8.97 2.64 -5.66
CA GLU A 211 -10.33 3.13 -5.44
C GLU A 211 -11.33 2.05 -4.99
N SER A 212 -11.06 0.78 -5.31
CA SER A 212 -12.00 -0.32 -5.12
C SER A 212 -11.77 -1.13 -3.85
N PHE A 213 -10.55 -1.17 -3.36
CA PHE A 213 -10.14 -1.93 -2.18
C PHE A 213 -9.91 -1.01 -0.98
N ARG A 214 -9.90 -1.58 0.24
CA ARG A 214 -9.79 -0.82 1.50
C ARG A 214 -8.33 -0.47 1.80
N ASP A 215 -8.11 0.53 2.66
CA ASP A 215 -6.77 0.93 3.10
C ASP A 215 -5.98 -0.21 3.80
N ASN A 216 -6.70 -1.16 4.44
CA ASN A 216 -6.10 -2.32 5.09
C ASN A 216 -5.77 -3.46 4.11
N ASP A 217 -6.26 -3.40 2.86
CA ASP A 217 -5.92 -4.39 1.84
C ASP A 217 -4.53 -4.07 1.28
N LEU A 218 -3.73 -5.11 1.05
CA LEU A 218 -2.40 -4.92 0.48
C LEU A 218 -2.45 -5.12 -1.03
N LEU A 219 -2.03 -4.10 -1.78
CA LEU A 219 -2.06 -4.08 -3.24
C LEU A 219 -0.64 -3.98 -3.80
N PHE A 220 -0.28 -4.92 -4.68
CA PHE A 220 1.07 -5.04 -5.22
C PHE A 220 1.08 -5.10 -6.74
N ARG A 221 2.09 -4.48 -7.37
CA ARG A 221 2.51 -4.86 -8.72
C ARG A 221 3.60 -5.93 -8.58
N TYR A 222 3.24 -7.16 -8.92
CA TYR A 222 4.09 -8.34 -8.72
C TYR A 222 5.08 -8.55 -9.87
N GLY A 223 4.64 -8.26 -11.09
CA GLY A 223 5.43 -8.39 -12.34
C GLY A 223 5.09 -7.30 -13.34
N GLY A 224 5.42 -7.49 -14.60
CA GLY A 224 5.14 -6.52 -15.67
C GLY A 224 3.65 -6.15 -15.76
N GLU A 225 2.81 -7.15 -15.99
CA GLU A 225 1.34 -7.05 -16.10
C GLU A 225 0.60 -7.80 -15.00
N GLU A 226 1.37 -8.34 -14.02
CA GLU A 226 0.87 -9.16 -12.92
C GLU A 226 0.74 -8.33 -11.64
N PHE A 227 -0.39 -8.46 -10.97
CA PHE A 227 -0.69 -7.82 -9.70
C PHE A 227 -1.02 -8.88 -8.65
N ALA A 228 -0.75 -8.56 -7.39
CA ALA A 228 -1.14 -9.40 -6.27
C ALA A 228 -1.90 -8.56 -5.24
N MET A 229 -2.76 -9.20 -4.46
CA MET A 229 -3.49 -8.55 -3.37
C MET A 229 -3.60 -9.47 -2.18
N VAL A 230 -3.67 -8.88 -0.98
CA VAL A 230 -4.13 -9.57 0.23
C VAL A 230 -5.35 -8.80 0.73
N LEU A 231 -6.50 -9.45 0.72
CA LEU A 231 -7.74 -8.87 1.21
C LEU A 231 -7.98 -9.34 2.63
N MET A 232 -8.02 -8.39 3.56
CA MET A 232 -8.12 -8.64 5.00
C MET A 232 -9.59 -8.65 5.45
N ASP A 233 -9.87 -9.39 6.53
CA ASP A 233 -11.19 -9.44 7.18
C ASP A 233 -12.34 -9.69 6.17
N ILE A 234 -12.16 -10.67 5.29
CA ILE A 234 -13.10 -11.00 4.22
C ILE A 234 -13.27 -12.51 4.10
N THR A 235 -14.53 -13.00 4.11
CA THR A 235 -14.80 -14.43 3.86
C THR A 235 -14.60 -14.78 2.39
N PRO A 236 -14.37 -16.06 2.05
CA PRO A 236 -14.20 -16.48 0.65
C PRO A 236 -15.37 -16.06 -0.26
N GLU A 237 -16.60 -16.15 0.22
CA GLU A 237 -17.81 -15.78 -0.52
C GLU A 237 -17.87 -14.27 -0.78
N GLN A 238 -17.49 -13.47 0.23
CA GLN A 238 -17.38 -12.02 0.09
C GLN A 238 -16.23 -11.64 -0.84
N ALA A 239 -15.12 -12.38 -0.79
CA ALA A 239 -13.99 -12.18 -1.70
C ALA A 239 -14.40 -12.44 -3.14
N GLN A 240 -15.08 -13.55 -3.43
CA GLN A 240 -15.60 -13.84 -4.77
C GLN A 240 -16.45 -12.69 -5.31
N GLN A 241 -17.42 -12.20 -4.53
CA GLN A 241 -18.28 -11.10 -4.93
C GLN A 241 -17.51 -9.78 -5.15
N THR A 242 -16.53 -9.49 -4.29
CA THR A 242 -15.72 -8.28 -4.38
C THR A 242 -14.81 -8.31 -5.60
N LEU A 243 -14.17 -9.45 -5.86
CA LEU A 243 -13.28 -9.63 -7.00
C LEU A 243 -14.06 -9.65 -8.34
N ASP A 244 -15.24 -10.28 -8.38
CA ASP A 244 -16.11 -10.24 -9.57
C ASP A 244 -16.60 -8.82 -9.88
N ARG A 245 -17.04 -8.08 -8.85
CA ARG A 245 -17.41 -6.66 -9.02
C ARG A 245 -16.24 -5.82 -9.53
N PHE A 246 -15.02 -6.06 -9.03
CA PHE A 246 -13.83 -5.38 -9.52
C PHE A 246 -13.53 -5.74 -10.97
N ARG A 247 -13.54 -7.03 -11.34
CA ARG A 247 -13.37 -7.51 -12.70
C ARG A 247 -14.36 -6.86 -13.66
N GLU A 248 -15.65 -6.81 -13.29
CA GLU A 248 -16.69 -6.15 -14.09
C GLU A 248 -16.46 -4.63 -14.20
N LYS A 249 -16.02 -3.98 -13.13
CA LYS A 249 -15.65 -2.56 -13.16
C LYS A 249 -14.55 -2.31 -14.19
N ILE A 250 -13.52 -3.14 -14.24
CA ILE A 250 -12.43 -3.04 -15.24
C ILE A 250 -12.96 -3.30 -16.66
N ALA A 251 -13.72 -4.37 -16.86
CA ALA A 251 -14.27 -4.72 -18.16
C ALA A 251 -15.18 -3.62 -18.75
N ASN A 252 -15.84 -2.81 -17.90
CA ASN A 252 -16.70 -1.70 -18.27
C ASN A 252 -15.99 -0.33 -18.22
N HIS A 253 -14.76 -0.27 -17.71
CA HIS A 253 -13.99 0.98 -17.67
C HIS A 253 -13.54 1.39 -19.08
N LYS A 254 -13.65 2.70 -19.36
CA LYS A 254 -13.20 3.25 -20.65
C LYS A 254 -11.71 3.55 -20.59
N PHE A 255 -10.92 2.72 -21.23
CA PHE A 255 -9.51 2.99 -21.44
C PHE A 255 -9.32 3.85 -22.68
N PRO A 256 -8.48 4.89 -22.65
CA PRO A 256 -8.23 5.74 -23.82
C PRO A 256 -7.72 4.92 -25.02
N ASN A 257 -8.34 5.09 -26.18
CA ASN A 257 -7.98 4.43 -27.43
C ASN A 257 -8.00 2.88 -27.44
N ILE A 258 -8.44 2.24 -26.36
CA ILE A 258 -8.53 0.77 -26.27
C ILE A 258 -10.01 0.41 -26.11
N SER A 259 -10.50 -0.51 -26.94
CA SER A 259 -11.92 -0.87 -26.96
C SER A 259 -12.37 -1.50 -25.64
N GLN A 260 -11.55 -2.36 -25.08
CA GLN A 260 -11.83 -3.02 -23.79
C GLN A 260 -10.54 -3.60 -23.21
N VAL A 261 -10.38 -3.49 -21.90
CA VAL A 261 -9.39 -4.21 -21.10
C VAL A 261 -10.11 -5.12 -20.13
N THR A 262 -9.68 -6.37 -20.03
CA THR A 262 -10.20 -7.32 -19.04
C THR A 262 -9.08 -7.87 -18.18
N VAL A 263 -9.44 -8.45 -17.04
CA VAL A 263 -8.51 -9.08 -16.11
C VAL A 263 -8.98 -10.48 -15.74
N SER A 264 -8.03 -11.38 -15.62
CA SER A 264 -8.24 -12.69 -15.03
C SER A 264 -7.73 -12.71 -13.60
N ILE A 265 -8.46 -13.33 -12.69
CA ILE A 265 -8.18 -13.29 -11.25
C ILE A 265 -8.25 -14.70 -10.68
N GLY A 266 -7.15 -15.14 -10.05
CA GLY A 266 -7.08 -16.37 -9.27
C GLY A 266 -6.86 -16.03 -7.79
N TYR A 267 -7.56 -16.71 -6.87
CA TYR A 267 -7.33 -16.49 -5.46
C TYR A 267 -7.35 -17.78 -4.64
N THR A 268 -6.79 -17.72 -3.45
CA THR A 268 -6.78 -18.81 -2.47
C THR A 268 -7.04 -18.28 -1.08
N HIS A 269 -7.50 -19.13 -0.17
CA HIS A 269 -7.58 -18.80 1.25
C HIS A 269 -6.16 -18.58 1.80
N PHE A 270 -5.97 -17.52 2.60
CA PHE A 270 -4.70 -17.25 3.25
C PHE A 270 -4.52 -18.20 4.43
N ASP A 271 -3.97 -19.39 4.16
CA ASP A 271 -3.65 -20.37 5.20
C ASP A 271 -2.22 -20.21 5.68
N THR A 272 -2.07 -19.85 6.94
CA THR A 272 -0.78 -19.61 7.59
C THR A 272 0.00 -20.89 7.89
N SER A 273 -0.53 -22.07 7.59
CA SER A 273 0.21 -23.33 7.61
C SER A 273 1.01 -23.55 6.31
N LEU A 274 0.68 -22.79 5.26
CA LEU A 274 1.36 -22.84 3.98
C LEU A 274 2.60 -21.94 3.99
N SER A 275 3.57 -22.31 3.18
CA SER A 275 4.67 -21.42 2.81
C SER A 275 4.18 -20.34 1.83
N MET A 276 4.97 -19.27 1.69
CA MET A 276 4.70 -18.25 0.69
C MET A 276 4.63 -18.81 -0.73
N ASP A 277 5.52 -19.73 -1.07
CA ASP A 277 5.55 -20.39 -2.40
C ASP A 277 4.29 -21.22 -2.66
N GLU A 278 3.77 -21.90 -1.65
CA GLU A 278 2.52 -22.66 -1.76
C GLU A 278 1.31 -21.74 -1.95
N LEU A 279 1.21 -20.62 -1.20
CA LEU A 279 0.17 -19.62 -1.38
C LEU A 279 0.18 -19.05 -2.81
N ILE A 280 1.35 -18.64 -3.29
CA ILE A 280 1.53 -18.13 -4.65
C ILE A 280 1.12 -19.20 -5.67
N SER A 281 1.58 -20.45 -5.49
CA SER A 281 1.28 -21.54 -6.40
C SER A 281 -0.22 -21.83 -6.49
N GLN A 282 -0.95 -21.79 -5.39
CA GLN A 282 -2.40 -22.01 -5.38
C GLN A 282 -3.14 -20.92 -6.16
N ALA A 283 -2.86 -19.64 -5.88
CA ALA A 283 -3.50 -18.52 -6.57
C ALA A 283 -3.10 -18.47 -8.06
N ASP A 284 -1.84 -18.76 -8.41
CA ASP A 284 -1.36 -18.83 -9.79
C ASP A 284 -2.00 -19.98 -10.59
N ASN A 285 -2.25 -21.14 -9.95
CA ASN A 285 -2.98 -22.24 -10.58
C ASN A 285 -4.43 -21.82 -10.92
N SER A 286 -5.10 -21.09 -10.05
CA SER A 286 -6.44 -20.56 -10.30
C SER A 286 -6.43 -19.51 -11.40
N LEU A 287 -5.46 -18.60 -11.39
CA LEU A 287 -5.26 -17.62 -12.45
C LEU A 287 -4.97 -18.28 -13.81
N TYR A 288 -4.15 -19.33 -13.80
CA TYR A 288 -3.87 -20.10 -15.02
C TYR A 288 -5.13 -20.77 -15.56
N TYR A 289 -5.99 -21.29 -14.67
CA TYR A 289 -7.29 -21.86 -15.08
C TYR A 289 -8.16 -20.78 -15.73
N CYS A 290 -8.25 -19.57 -15.15
CA CYS A 290 -8.95 -18.42 -15.77
C CYS A 290 -8.45 -18.18 -17.20
N LYS A 291 -7.12 -18.09 -17.38
CA LYS A 291 -6.49 -17.76 -18.67
C LYS A 291 -6.66 -18.84 -19.73
N THR A 292 -6.75 -20.10 -19.33
CA THR A 292 -6.88 -21.23 -20.27
C THR A 292 -8.32 -21.58 -20.59
N THR A 293 -9.30 -21.08 -19.83
CA THR A 293 -10.73 -21.28 -20.09
C THR A 293 -11.33 -20.09 -20.83
N THR A 294 -11.85 -19.11 -20.12
CA THR A 294 -12.65 -18.03 -20.68
C THR A 294 -11.98 -16.66 -20.65
N ARG A 295 -10.91 -16.48 -19.84
CA ARG A 295 -10.43 -15.16 -19.41
C ARG A 295 -11.55 -14.32 -18.80
N ASN A 296 -11.24 -13.09 -18.40
CA ASN A 296 -12.23 -12.18 -17.80
C ASN A 296 -13.11 -12.88 -16.76
N THR A 297 -12.50 -13.59 -15.81
CA THR A 297 -13.18 -14.42 -14.83
C THR A 297 -12.40 -14.50 -13.51
N VAL A 298 -13.06 -14.94 -12.45
CA VAL A 298 -12.50 -15.10 -11.10
C VAL A 298 -12.68 -16.55 -10.67
N TYR A 299 -11.60 -17.20 -10.18
CA TYR A 299 -11.68 -18.54 -9.63
C TYR A 299 -10.96 -18.65 -8.28
N CYS A 300 -11.60 -19.40 -7.36
CA CYS A 300 -11.01 -19.81 -6.09
C CYS A 300 -10.26 -21.15 -6.28
N TYR A 301 -9.08 -21.26 -5.67
CA TYR A 301 -8.31 -22.50 -5.73
C TYR A 301 -9.04 -23.68 -5.07
N GLN A 302 -9.65 -23.45 -3.91
CA GLN A 302 -10.37 -24.48 -3.17
C GLN A 302 -11.57 -25.00 -3.97
N ASP A 303 -12.32 -24.13 -4.64
CA ASP A 303 -13.45 -24.53 -5.48
C ASP A 303 -13.01 -25.38 -6.68
N LEU A 304 -11.86 -25.06 -7.28
CA LEU A 304 -11.28 -25.86 -8.38
C LEU A 304 -10.91 -27.25 -7.91
N ILE A 305 -10.32 -27.38 -6.70
CA ILE A 305 -10.00 -28.69 -6.11
C ILE A 305 -11.26 -29.51 -5.87
N GLU A 306 -12.29 -28.92 -5.25
CA GLU A 306 -13.57 -29.60 -4.97
C GLU A 306 -14.27 -30.07 -6.23
N GLN A 307 -14.15 -29.32 -7.33
CA GLN A 307 -14.70 -29.71 -8.64
C GLN A 307 -13.82 -30.65 -9.44
N GLY A 308 -12.64 -31.00 -8.93
CA GLY A 308 -11.68 -31.87 -9.65
C GLY A 308 -11.05 -31.20 -10.90
N LEU A 309 -11.05 -29.87 -10.94
CA LEU A 309 -10.65 -29.05 -12.11
C LEU A 309 -9.21 -28.51 -12.05
N THR A 310 -8.34 -29.07 -11.24
CA THR A 310 -7.00 -28.53 -11.00
C THR A 310 -6.12 -28.57 -12.24
N PRO A 311 -5.75 -27.44 -12.85
CA PRO A 311 -4.70 -27.42 -13.85
C PRO A 311 -3.34 -27.55 -13.16
N VAL A 312 -2.67 -28.69 -13.34
CA VAL A 312 -1.29 -28.82 -12.88
C VAL A 312 -0.39 -28.02 -13.81
N ARG A 313 0.04 -26.84 -13.38
CA ARG A 313 1.18 -26.19 -14.02
C ARG A 313 2.42 -27.05 -13.75
N LYS A 314 3.02 -27.58 -14.80
CA LYS A 314 4.37 -28.16 -14.70
C LYS A 314 5.33 -27.08 -14.23
N ALA A 315 5.83 -27.21 -13.00
CA ALA A 315 6.89 -26.45 -12.33
C ALA A 315 6.98 -24.93 -12.61
N PRO A 316 7.20 -24.09 -11.60
CA PRO A 316 7.35 -22.65 -11.79
C PRO A 316 8.50 -22.40 -12.77
N ARG A 317 8.29 -21.53 -13.77
CA ARG A 317 9.38 -21.00 -14.58
C ARG A 317 10.36 -20.31 -13.62
N ALA A 318 11.57 -20.84 -13.57
CA ALA A 318 12.67 -20.17 -12.90
C ALA A 318 12.71 -18.69 -13.36
N PRO A 319 12.93 -17.73 -12.45
CA PRO A 319 12.99 -16.33 -12.81
C PRO A 319 14.06 -16.18 -13.89
N ASN A 320 13.68 -15.52 -14.99
CA ASN A 320 14.61 -15.17 -16.07
C ASN A 320 15.62 -14.14 -15.50
N LEU A 321 16.77 -14.63 -15.05
CA LEU A 321 17.92 -13.85 -14.57
C LEU A 321 18.67 -13.17 -15.73
N LYS A 322 17.96 -12.66 -16.74
CA LYS A 322 18.54 -11.88 -17.83
C LYS A 322 17.81 -10.56 -17.95
N SER A 323 18.22 -9.61 -17.16
CA SER A 323 18.35 -8.17 -17.45
C SER A 323 18.67 -7.43 -16.15
N ILE A 324 19.97 -7.41 -15.84
CA ILE A 324 20.61 -6.32 -15.11
C ILE A 324 20.98 -5.26 -16.14
#